data_3b82dda87e0b8c52966a62f48a420980
#
_entry.id   3b82dda87e0b8c52966a62f48a420980
#
_cell.length_a   1.000
_cell.length_b   1.000
_cell.length_c   1.000
_cell.angle_alpha   90.00
_cell.angle_beta   90.00
_cell.angle_gamma   90.00
#
_symmetry.space_group_name_H-M   'P 1'
#
loop_
_entity.id
_entity.type
_entity.pdbx_description
1 polymer ?
#
loop_
_entity_poly.entity_id
_entity_poly.type
_entity_poly.pdbx_seq_one_letter_code
_entity_poly.pdbx_strand_id
1 'polypeptide(L)'
;WGARALGGDLCCVMDARAGQVYNALFTMEDGRVRRLCDDRAIKLTELAEEIGEAPYFLVGDGADLCYNTIKENCTGLRLAPVELRFATGFGVAAAALPLFREGKACSPQELDAFYLRRPQAERERMARLAQTK
;
A
#
# COMPACT_ATOMS: atom_id res chain seq x y z
N TRP A 1 -0.53 -0.31 -10.84
CA TRP A 1 -0.60 -0.38 -12.31
C TRP A 1 -0.74 0.98 -12.98
N GLY A 2 -1.64 1.86 -12.53
CA GLY A 2 -1.79 3.20 -13.13
C GLY A 2 -0.49 4.01 -13.12
N ALA A 3 0.23 3.99 -12.02
CA ALA A 3 1.47 4.73 -11.83
C ALA A 3 2.71 4.12 -12.53
N ARG A 4 2.59 2.99 -13.20
CA ARG A 4 3.71 2.35 -13.91
C ARG A 4 4.39 3.26 -14.94
N ALA A 5 3.66 4.24 -15.49
CA ALA A 5 4.18 5.20 -16.44
C ALA A 5 5.20 6.19 -15.86
N LEU A 6 5.27 6.30 -14.52
CA LEU A 6 6.20 7.21 -13.83
C LEU A 6 7.65 6.68 -13.86
N GLY A 7 7.82 5.37 -13.99
CA GLY A 7 9.12 4.73 -13.77
C GLY A 7 9.58 4.83 -12.29
N GLY A 8 10.62 4.09 -11.93
CA GLY A 8 11.19 4.13 -10.58
C GLY A 8 10.33 3.45 -9.51
N ASP A 9 10.56 3.83 -8.27
CA ASP A 9 9.98 3.17 -7.11
C ASP A 9 8.65 3.79 -6.69
N LEU A 10 7.68 2.92 -6.33
CA LEU A 10 6.32 3.30 -5.96
C LEU A 10 6.06 2.88 -4.51
N CYS A 11 5.62 3.82 -3.70
CA CYS A 11 5.11 3.58 -2.35
C CYS A 11 3.57 3.68 -2.41
N CYS A 12 2.92 2.51 -2.43
CA CYS A 12 1.46 2.43 -2.41
C CYS A 12 0.96 2.55 -0.99
N VAL A 13 0.03 3.47 -0.73
CA VAL A 13 -0.51 3.74 0.61
C VAL A 13 -2.02 3.94 0.59
N MET A 14 -2.70 3.33 1.57
CA MET A 14 -4.10 3.57 1.88
C MET A 14 -4.23 3.96 3.34
N ASP A 15 -5.10 4.91 3.68
CA ASP A 15 -5.31 5.34 5.06
C ASP A 15 -5.89 4.19 5.92
N ALA A 16 -5.10 3.69 6.87
CA ALA A 16 -5.52 2.67 7.83
C ALA A 16 -5.99 3.25 9.17
N ARG A 17 -6.14 4.60 9.25
CA ARG A 17 -6.48 5.37 10.44
C ARG A 17 -5.41 5.30 11.56
N ALA A 18 -5.55 6.19 12.55
CA ALA A 18 -4.70 6.23 13.74
C ALA A 18 -3.18 6.32 13.43
N GLY A 19 -2.79 7.12 12.43
CA GLY A 19 -1.37 7.33 12.06
C GLY A 19 -0.73 6.12 11.38
N GLN A 20 -1.53 5.19 10.87
CA GLN A 20 -1.08 4.03 10.11
C GLN A 20 -1.59 4.08 8.67
N VAL A 21 -0.87 3.41 7.80
CA VAL A 21 -1.26 3.15 6.41
C VAL A 21 -1.19 1.67 6.10
N TYR A 22 -2.08 1.19 5.24
CA TYR A 22 -1.82 -0.05 4.50
C TYR A 22 -0.83 0.30 3.41
N ASN A 23 0.24 -0.48 3.33
CA ASN A 23 1.38 -0.16 2.48
C ASN A 23 1.89 -1.39 1.75
N ALA A 24 2.38 -1.16 0.55
CA ALA A 24 3.29 -2.04 -0.18
C ALA A 24 4.21 -1.20 -1.06
N LEU A 25 5.44 -1.68 -1.23
CA LEU A 25 6.45 -1.05 -2.06
C LEU A 25 6.64 -1.83 -3.36
N PHE A 26 6.82 -1.11 -4.45
CA PHE A 26 7.04 -1.68 -5.77
C PHE A 26 8.14 -0.91 -6.50
N THR A 27 8.80 -1.59 -7.44
CA THR A 27 9.70 -0.94 -8.39
C THR A 27 9.27 -1.23 -9.82
N MET A 28 9.71 -0.36 -10.74
CA MET A 28 9.53 -0.54 -12.17
C MET A 28 10.85 -0.96 -12.80
N GLU A 29 10.94 -2.20 -13.24
CA GLU A 29 12.08 -2.76 -13.94
C GLU A 29 11.63 -3.29 -15.31
N ASP A 30 12.27 -2.82 -16.37
CA ASP A 30 12.00 -3.25 -17.77
C ASP A 30 10.52 -3.21 -18.16
N GLY A 31 9.80 -2.18 -17.70
CA GLY A 31 8.36 -2.00 -17.97
C GLY A 31 7.46 -2.96 -17.18
N ARG A 32 8.00 -3.71 -16.24
CA ARG A 32 7.26 -4.61 -15.35
C ARG A 32 7.24 -4.08 -13.93
N VAL A 33 6.10 -4.26 -13.27
CA VAL A 33 5.94 -3.95 -11.84
C VAL A 33 6.47 -5.14 -11.04
N ARG A 34 7.47 -4.91 -10.20
CA ARG A 34 7.97 -5.88 -9.22
C ARG A 34 7.67 -5.42 -7.81
N ARG A 35 7.12 -6.31 -7.00
CA ARG A 35 6.85 -6.06 -5.58
C ARG A 35 8.15 -6.14 -4.78
N LEU A 36 8.35 -5.19 -3.87
CA LEU A 36 9.52 -5.12 -2.98
C LEU A 36 9.21 -5.63 -1.56
N CYS A 37 7.97 -5.49 -1.09
CA CYS A 37 7.54 -6.01 0.22
C CYS A 37 6.08 -6.50 0.16
N ASP A 38 5.69 -7.34 1.11
CA ASP A 38 4.31 -7.79 1.28
C ASP A 38 3.37 -6.66 1.70
N ASP A 39 2.06 -6.86 1.46
CA ASP A 39 1.02 -5.96 1.96
C ASP A 39 1.04 -5.95 3.50
N ARG A 40 1.07 -4.76 4.08
CA ARG A 40 1.21 -4.58 5.54
C ARG A 40 0.47 -3.36 6.06
N ALA A 41 0.18 -3.35 7.35
CA ALA A 41 -0.20 -2.16 8.09
C ALA A 41 1.03 -1.64 8.85
N ILE A 42 1.45 -0.39 8.57
CA ILE A 42 2.67 0.20 9.13
C ILE A 42 2.37 1.61 9.64
N LYS A 43 3.04 2.04 10.70
CA LYS A 43 2.98 3.45 11.14
C LYS A 43 3.72 4.36 10.18
N LEU A 44 3.23 5.58 10.01
CA LEU A 44 3.88 6.57 9.15
C LEU A 44 5.33 6.87 9.57
N THR A 45 5.62 6.83 10.88
CA THR A 45 6.98 7.01 11.41
C THR A 45 7.92 5.88 11.02
N GLU A 46 7.45 4.63 11.13
CA GLU A 46 8.22 3.43 10.75
C GLU A 46 8.44 3.39 9.22
N LEU A 47 7.43 3.80 8.44
CA LEU A 47 7.55 3.91 6.99
C LEU A 47 8.57 4.98 6.60
N ALA A 48 8.59 6.14 7.30
CA ALA A 48 9.57 7.19 7.04
C ALA A 48 11.00 6.72 7.30
N GLU A 49 11.23 5.99 8.39
CA GLU A 49 12.53 5.41 8.71
C GLU A 49 12.99 4.40 7.64
N GLU A 50 12.07 3.58 7.13
CA GLU A 50 12.38 2.58 6.13
C GLU A 50 12.72 3.16 4.76
N ILE A 51 11.91 4.11 4.26
CA ILE A 51 12.12 4.70 2.93
C ILE A 51 13.20 5.79 2.92
N GLY A 52 13.43 6.47 4.04
CA GLY A 52 14.47 7.49 4.18
C GLY A 52 14.44 8.53 3.06
N GLU A 53 15.58 8.77 2.45
CA GLU A 53 15.75 9.71 1.33
C GLU A 53 15.52 9.11 -0.06
N ALA A 54 15.14 7.83 -0.13
CA ALA A 54 14.95 7.15 -1.41
C ALA A 54 13.82 7.79 -2.25
N PRO A 55 13.98 7.83 -3.59
CA PRO A 55 13.07 8.54 -4.48
C PRO A 55 11.82 7.69 -4.77
N TYR A 56 10.83 7.74 -3.88
CA TYR A 56 9.54 7.07 -4.06
C TYR A 56 8.46 8.02 -4.57
N PHE A 57 7.63 7.51 -5.49
CA PHE A 57 6.33 8.12 -5.81
C PHE A 57 5.24 7.53 -4.92
N LEU A 58 4.56 8.41 -4.18
CA LEU A 58 3.38 8.05 -3.38
C LEU A 58 2.15 7.91 -4.26
N VAL A 59 1.45 6.77 -4.14
CA VAL A 59 0.18 6.47 -4.82
C VAL A 59 -0.82 5.86 -3.85
N GLY A 60 -2.11 6.01 -4.12
CA GLY A 60 -3.20 5.55 -3.27
C GLY A 60 -3.93 6.69 -2.59
N ASP A 61 -5.04 6.39 -1.94
CA ASP A 61 -5.89 7.38 -1.26
C ASP A 61 -5.26 7.94 0.03
N GLY A 62 -4.27 7.23 0.60
CA GLY A 62 -3.47 7.71 1.73
C GLY A 62 -2.28 8.59 1.33
N ALA A 63 -2.02 8.83 0.02
CA ALA A 63 -0.81 9.49 -0.46
C ALA A 63 -0.65 10.91 0.07
N ASP A 64 -1.70 11.74 0.06
CA ASP A 64 -1.66 13.11 0.56
C ASP A 64 -1.41 13.16 2.07
N LEU A 65 -2.08 12.29 2.84
CA LEU A 65 -1.86 12.16 4.28
C LEU A 65 -0.42 11.77 4.58
N CYS A 66 0.08 10.73 3.91
CA CYS A 66 1.43 10.23 4.07
C CYS A 66 2.45 11.32 3.74
N TYR A 67 2.35 11.95 2.56
CA TYR A 67 3.26 13.00 2.13
C TYR A 67 3.34 14.15 3.14
N ASN A 68 2.18 14.68 3.55
CA ASN A 68 2.14 15.83 4.48
C ASN A 68 2.69 15.49 5.88
N THR A 69 2.67 14.20 6.26
CA THR A 69 3.15 13.75 7.57
C THR A 69 4.67 13.52 7.59
N ILE A 70 5.24 12.95 6.49
CA ILE A 70 6.63 12.47 6.53
C ILE A 70 7.59 13.15 5.57
N LYS A 71 7.14 14.07 4.71
CA LYS A 71 7.95 14.72 3.67
C LYS A 71 9.22 15.40 4.19
N GLU A 72 9.21 15.90 5.42
CA GLU A 72 10.36 16.56 6.02
C GLU A 72 11.50 15.59 6.37
N ASN A 73 11.14 14.33 6.62
CA ASN A 73 12.09 13.25 6.91
C ASN A 73 12.44 12.42 5.67
N CYS A 74 11.72 12.62 4.56
CA CYS A 74 11.82 11.80 3.34
C CYS A 74 11.96 12.70 2.12
N THR A 75 13.14 13.30 1.93
CA THR A 75 13.39 14.33 0.90
C THR A 75 13.26 13.85 -0.54
N GLY A 76 13.41 12.54 -0.78
CA GLY A 76 13.20 11.92 -2.09
C GLY A 76 11.74 11.64 -2.43
N LEU A 77 10.82 11.77 -1.45
CA LEU A 77 9.42 11.41 -1.60
C LEU A 77 8.66 12.41 -2.48
N ARG A 78 7.85 11.91 -3.40
CA ARG A 78 7.05 12.72 -4.34
C ARG A 78 5.63 12.19 -4.41
N LEU A 79 4.66 13.08 -4.56
CA LEU A 79 3.30 12.69 -4.91
C LEU A 79 3.24 12.34 -6.40
N ALA A 80 2.61 11.22 -6.73
CA ALA A 80 2.26 10.94 -8.12
C ALA A 80 1.26 11.97 -8.64
N PRO A 81 1.26 12.30 -9.95
CA PRO A 81 0.19 13.09 -10.56
C PRO A 81 -1.19 12.54 -10.20
N VAL A 82 -2.17 13.42 -10.01
CA VAL A 82 -3.50 13.03 -9.52
C VAL A 82 -4.17 11.98 -10.41
N GLU A 83 -3.93 12.03 -11.71
CA GLU A 83 -4.47 11.11 -12.71
C GLU A 83 -3.94 9.68 -12.57
N LEU A 84 -2.76 9.52 -11.95
CA LEU A 84 -2.06 8.25 -11.77
C LEU A 84 -2.07 7.78 -10.30
N ARG A 85 -2.57 8.61 -9.38
CA ARG A 85 -2.47 8.38 -7.94
C ARG A 85 -3.47 7.34 -7.44
N PHE A 86 -4.68 7.33 -8.00
CA PHE A 86 -5.77 6.50 -7.48
C PHE A 86 -5.93 5.18 -8.22
N ALA A 87 -6.47 4.20 -7.53
CA ALA A 87 -6.85 2.93 -8.13
C ALA A 87 -7.99 3.15 -9.16
N THR A 88 -7.85 2.54 -10.33
CA THR A 88 -8.84 2.57 -11.39
C THR A 88 -9.28 1.16 -11.76
N GLY A 89 -10.50 1.00 -12.29
CA GLY A 89 -10.96 -0.29 -12.81
C GLY A 89 -10.02 -0.87 -13.88
N PHE A 90 -9.45 -0.01 -14.72
CA PHE A 90 -8.43 -0.44 -15.69
C PHE A 90 -7.18 -0.99 -14.98
N GLY A 91 -6.68 -0.29 -13.95
CA GLY A 91 -5.51 -0.72 -13.19
C GLY A 91 -5.73 -2.08 -12.51
N VAL A 92 -6.92 -2.31 -11.94
CA VAL A 92 -7.31 -3.59 -11.34
C VAL A 92 -7.37 -4.70 -12.39
N ALA A 93 -8.04 -4.46 -13.53
CA ALA A 93 -8.13 -5.43 -14.62
C ALA A 93 -6.73 -5.77 -15.19
N ALA A 94 -5.87 -4.79 -15.38
CA ALA A 94 -4.51 -4.97 -15.86
C ALA A 94 -3.63 -5.77 -14.88
N ALA A 95 -3.84 -5.61 -13.57
CA ALA A 95 -3.16 -6.40 -12.54
C ALA A 95 -3.70 -7.85 -12.48
N ALA A 96 -5.01 -8.04 -12.67
CA ALA A 96 -5.65 -9.35 -12.61
C ALA A 96 -5.37 -10.23 -13.83
N LEU A 97 -5.17 -9.63 -15.02
CA LEU A 97 -5.02 -10.38 -16.27
C LEU A 97 -3.87 -11.40 -16.28
N PRO A 98 -2.66 -11.09 -15.79
CA PRO A 98 -1.59 -12.09 -15.65
C PRO A 98 -1.99 -13.24 -14.73
N LEU A 99 -2.60 -12.93 -13.58
CA LEU A 99 -3.05 -13.94 -12.61
C LEU A 99 -4.10 -14.87 -13.22
N PHE A 100 -5.04 -14.30 -13.98
CA PHE A 100 -6.03 -15.09 -14.70
C PHE A 100 -5.38 -16.05 -15.72
N ARG A 101 -4.40 -15.56 -16.49
CA ARG A 101 -3.65 -16.39 -17.46
C ARG A 101 -2.82 -17.49 -16.81
N GLU A 102 -2.39 -17.29 -15.57
CA GLU A 102 -1.67 -18.27 -14.76
C GLU A 102 -2.60 -19.27 -14.04
N GLY A 103 -3.92 -19.20 -14.29
CA GLY A 103 -4.90 -20.08 -13.65
C GLY A 103 -5.14 -19.79 -12.16
N LYS A 104 -4.79 -18.59 -11.69
CA LYS A 104 -4.99 -18.15 -10.28
C LYS A 104 -6.38 -17.54 -10.04
N ALA A 105 -7.31 -17.70 -10.97
CA ALA A 105 -8.70 -17.33 -10.73
C ALA A 105 -9.35 -18.33 -9.76
N CYS A 106 -10.17 -17.81 -8.87
CA CYS A 106 -10.97 -18.61 -7.93
C CYS A 106 -12.46 -18.35 -8.14
N SER A 107 -13.31 -19.25 -7.62
CA SER A 107 -14.75 -19.02 -7.60
C SER A 107 -15.12 -17.92 -6.60
N PRO A 108 -16.29 -17.26 -6.74
CA PRO A 108 -16.77 -16.28 -5.77
C PRO A 108 -16.90 -16.84 -4.34
N GLN A 109 -17.12 -18.15 -4.19
CA GLN A 109 -17.23 -18.81 -2.89
C GLN A 109 -15.87 -19.00 -2.20
N GLU A 110 -14.79 -19.06 -2.98
CA GLU A 110 -13.42 -19.20 -2.49
C GLU A 110 -12.74 -17.84 -2.27
N LEU A 111 -13.37 -16.75 -2.74
CA LEU A 111 -12.85 -15.41 -2.58
C LEU A 111 -13.07 -14.94 -1.14
N ASP A 112 -11.99 -14.75 -0.40
CA ASP A 112 -12.01 -14.22 0.95
C ASP A 112 -11.29 -12.86 1.02
N ALA A 113 -11.69 -12.02 1.99
CA ALA A 113 -11.05 -10.74 2.23
C ALA A 113 -9.76 -10.92 3.02
N PHE A 114 -8.66 -10.39 2.50
CA PHE A 114 -7.38 -10.40 3.20
C PHE A 114 -7.29 -9.22 4.18
N TYR A 115 -7.57 -9.46 5.46
CA TYR A 115 -7.51 -8.45 6.51
C TYR A 115 -6.10 -8.31 7.07
N LEU A 116 -5.37 -7.26 6.68
CA LEU A 116 -4.06 -6.91 7.23
C LEU A 116 -4.12 -6.44 8.68
N ARG A 117 -5.29 -6.03 9.15
CA ARG A 117 -5.52 -5.53 10.49
C ARG A 117 -6.81 -6.12 11.07
N ARG A 118 -6.72 -6.64 12.30
CA ARG A 118 -7.92 -7.12 13.01
C ARG A 118 -8.90 -5.97 13.24
N PRO A 119 -10.22 -6.23 13.24
CA PRO A 119 -11.23 -5.24 13.57
C PRO A 119 -10.93 -4.55 14.91
N GLN A 120 -11.32 -3.27 15.03
CA GLN A 120 -11.03 -2.49 16.25
C GLN A 120 -11.61 -3.14 17.51
N ALA A 121 -12.83 -3.68 17.46
CA ALA A 121 -13.47 -4.35 18.57
C ALA A 121 -12.67 -5.59 19.07
N GLU A 122 -12.07 -6.35 18.15
CA GLU A 122 -11.23 -7.49 18.51
C GLU A 122 -9.92 -7.04 19.17
N ARG A 123 -9.30 -5.98 18.65
CA ARG A 123 -8.08 -5.40 19.24
C ARG A 123 -8.33 -4.86 20.65
N GLU A 124 -9.43 -4.15 20.86
CA GLU A 124 -9.84 -3.65 22.18
C GLU A 124 -10.13 -4.80 23.15
N ARG A 125 -10.80 -5.85 22.69
CA ARG A 125 -11.03 -7.06 23.49
C ARG A 125 -9.71 -7.71 23.92
N MET A 126 -8.77 -7.88 23.00
CA MET A 126 -7.46 -8.46 23.30
C MET A 126 -6.66 -7.58 24.28
N ALA A 127 -6.70 -6.25 24.12
CA ALA A 127 -6.04 -5.32 25.04
C ALA A 127 -6.62 -5.40 26.46
N ARG A 128 -7.96 -5.51 26.62
CA ARG A 128 -8.61 -5.72 27.92
C ARG A 128 -8.18 -7.04 28.56
N LEU A 129 -8.16 -8.13 27.80
CA LEU A 129 -7.73 -9.44 28.29
C LEU A 129 -6.25 -9.46 28.73
N ALA A 130 -5.39 -8.69 28.08
CA ALA A 130 -3.98 -8.57 28.46
C ALA A 130 -3.75 -7.77 29.75
N GLN A 131 -4.65 -6.83 30.08
CA GLN A 131 -4.60 -6.03 31.32
C GLN A 131 -5.17 -6.76 32.56
N THR A 132 -5.83 -7.90 32.37
CA THR A 132 -6.48 -8.68 33.43
C THR A 132 -5.58 -9.85 33.92
N LYS A 133 -4.36 -9.95 33.43
CA LYS A 133 -3.31 -10.87 33.91
C LYS A 133 -2.24 -10.12 34.68
#